data_ff109ab38337fa932566b5d044bdca98
#
_entry.id   ff109ab38337fa932566b5d044bdca98
#
_cell.length_a   1.000
_cell.length_b   1.000
_cell.length_c   1.000
_cell.angle_alpha   90.00
_cell.angle_beta   90.00
_cell.angle_gamma   90.00
#
_symmetry.space_group_name_H-M   'P 1'
#
loop_
_entity.id
_entity.type
_entity.pdbx_description
1 polymer ?
#
loop_
_entity_poly.entity_id
_entity_poly.type
_entity_poly.pdbx_seq_one_letter_code
_entity_poly.pdbx_strand_id
1 'polypeptide(L)'
;MTRYIFITGGVASSLGKGIASAALGALLQSRGYSVKLRKLDPYLNVDPGTMSPYQHGEVFVTEDGTETDLDLGHYERFTDVNSSVQDNITTGQIYNKVIERERRGDYLGGTVQIIPHVTDQIKEFIVNNNKNVDFCLCEIGGTVGDIEGLPFFEAIRQLGNELPSSKTCFVHLTLVPYIAAAGEVKTKPTQHSVKELRSIGIQPDVLVCRSEKEIDRSDIKKIAIFCNVSENSVIQATDVNTIYATPKVYMKNGFDTQVLKSMNIKKPSKINLRKWNKVVNSINNPKGEVNIAVVGKYIGLKDAYKSLTEALTHGGIANDVRVNIHWIDSEKIKNKSNIRKLKSMSGILVPGGFGERGVEGKILAINYARLNKIPYFGICFGMQLAVIEAARNLAKIKDANSSEFSKTKNPVIGLMTEWEKDQQKFVRSNASDYGGTMRLGSYPATLKSRSLVSKIYKYTNIKERHRHRYEVNINYKSDLEKSGLKFTGMSPDGLLTEVVELNDHPWFVGVQFHPELKSRPFNPHPLFASFIKASINVKC
;
A
#
# COMPACT_ATOMS: atom_id res chain seq x y z
N MET A 1 -3.80 26.35 13.95
CA MET A 1 -5.07 25.61 13.79
C MET A 1 -5.06 24.94 12.44
N THR A 2 -5.26 23.63 12.38
CA THR A 2 -5.21 22.80 11.18
C THR A 2 -6.27 23.21 10.15
N ARG A 3 -5.96 23.07 8.86
CA ARG A 3 -6.89 23.21 7.74
C ARG A 3 -7.26 21.83 7.22
N TYR A 4 -8.51 21.65 6.82
CA TYR A 4 -9.04 20.38 6.34
C TYR A 4 -9.35 20.44 4.85
N ILE A 5 -8.85 19.46 4.10
CA ILE A 5 -9.13 19.29 2.67
C ILE A 5 -9.91 17.99 2.54
N PHE A 6 -11.17 18.08 2.14
CA PHE A 6 -12.04 16.94 1.92
C PHE A 6 -11.98 16.53 0.45
N ILE A 7 -11.52 15.29 0.19
CA ILE A 7 -11.34 14.78 -1.15
C ILE A 7 -12.41 13.73 -1.41
N THR A 8 -13.31 14.04 -2.32
CA THR A 8 -14.43 13.20 -2.74
C THR A 8 -14.28 12.79 -4.19
N GLY A 9 -15.04 11.79 -4.64
CA GLY A 9 -15.02 11.37 -6.03
C GLY A 9 -16.39 10.95 -6.54
N GLY A 10 -16.55 11.01 -7.83
CA GLY A 10 -17.78 10.60 -8.49
C GLY A 10 -17.53 9.94 -9.84
N VAL A 11 -18.60 9.49 -10.48
CA VAL A 11 -18.67 8.81 -11.78
C VAL A 11 -18.25 7.34 -11.70
N ALA A 12 -17.07 7.00 -11.17
CA ALA A 12 -16.58 5.62 -11.12
C ALA A 12 -15.62 5.40 -9.94
N SER A 13 -15.51 4.15 -9.50
CA SER A 13 -14.43 3.68 -8.62
C SER A 13 -13.08 3.73 -9.35
N SER A 14 -11.99 3.61 -8.61
CA SER A 14 -10.61 3.63 -9.16
C SER A 14 -10.25 4.88 -9.98
N LEU A 15 -10.92 6.00 -9.72
CA LEU A 15 -10.69 7.28 -10.39
C LEU A 15 -9.31 7.88 -10.04
N GLY A 16 -8.68 7.38 -8.96
CA GLY A 16 -7.36 7.82 -8.52
C GLY A 16 -7.40 8.85 -7.40
N LYS A 17 -8.44 8.83 -6.54
CA LYS A 17 -8.53 9.68 -5.34
C LYS A 17 -7.28 9.55 -4.46
N GLY A 18 -6.84 8.32 -4.14
CA GLY A 18 -5.66 8.07 -3.32
C GLY A 18 -4.39 8.71 -3.86
N ILE A 19 -4.17 8.60 -5.18
CA ILE A 19 -3.02 9.24 -5.83
C ILE A 19 -3.16 10.77 -5.84
N ALA A 20 -4.37 11.30 -6.07
CA ALA A 20 -4.61 12.74 -6.05
C ALA A 20 -4.39 13.32 -4.65
N SER A 21 -4.89 12.64 -3.61
CA SER A 21 -4.67 12.97 -2.21
C SER A 21 -3.19 12.98 -1.85
N ALA A 22 -2.48 11.90 -2.21
CA ALA A 22 -1.06 11.74 -1.98
C ALA A 22 -0.22 12.82 -2.72
N ALA A 23 -0.55 13.08 -3.99
CA ALA A 23 0.12 14.10 -4.79
C ALA A 23 -0.09 15.52 -4.24
N LEU A 24 -1.32 15.86 -3.81
CA LEU A 24 -1.59 17.13 -3.17
C LEU A 24 -0.82 17.27 -1.85
N GLY A 25 -0.80 16.21 -1.03
CA GLY A 25 0.01 16.16 0.19
C GLY A 25 1.49 16.43 -0.09
N ALA A 26 2.06 15.77 -1.12
CA ALA A 26 3.44 15.98 -1.56
C ALA A 26 3.70 17.42 -2.05
N LEU A 27 2.74 18.03 -2.76
CA LEU A 27 2.86 19.42 -3.21
C LEU A 27 2.86 20.40 -2.04
N LEU A 28 1.97 20.21 -1.06
CA LEU A 28 1.92 21.02 0.14
C LEU A 28 3.20 20.90 0.97
N GLN A 29 3.74 19.68 1.14
CA GLN A 29 5.05 19.46 1.78
C GLN A 29 6.19 20.10 0.99
N SER A 30 6.14 20.06 -0.34
CA SER A 30 7.15 20.71 -1.20
C SER A 30 7.15 22.24 -1.09
N ARG A 31 6.11 22.81 -0.47
CA ARG A 31 6.00 24.22 -0.06
C ARG A 31 6.38 24.47 1.41
N GLY A 32 6.72 23.41 2.15
CA GLY A 32 7.14 23.51 3.56
C GLY A 32 6.01 23.36 4.59
N TYR A 33 4.81 22.95 4.18
CA TYR A 33 3.72 22.68 5.10
C TYR A 33 3.79 21.27 5.68
N SER A 34 3.39 21.11 6.92
CA SER A 34 3.16 19.81 7.54
C SER A 34 1.80 19.25 7.11
N VAL A 35 1.77 17.97 6.69
CA VAL A 35 0.56 17.33 6.19
C VAL A 35 0.27 16.02 6.92
N LYS A 36 -1.02 15.70 7.02
CA LYS A 36 -1.54 14.41 7.44
C LYS A 36 -2.61 13.96 6.45
N LEU A 37 -2.62 12.68 6.08
CA LEU A 37 -3.63 12.11 5.21
C LEU A 37 -4.46 11.09 5.97
N ARG A 38 -5.77 11.10 5.74
CA ARG A 38 -6.74 10.18 6.35
C ARG A 38 -7.63 9.57 5.30
N LYS A 39 -7.91 8.29 5.48
CA LYS A 39 -8.82 7.52 4.66
C LYS A 39 -10.07 7.19 5.45
N LEU A 40 -11.23 7.49 4.88
CA LEU A 40 -12.55 7.18 5.43
C LEU A 40 -13.24 6.22 4.47
N ASP A 41 -13.37 4.96 4.87
CA ASP A 41 -13.87 3.89 4.02
C ASP A 41 -15.32 3.52 4.35
N PRO A 42 -16.25 3.61 3.39
CA PRO A 42 -17.68 3.46 3.66
C PRO A 42 -18.15 2.00 3.80
N TYR A 43 -17.28 0.99 3.66
CA TYR A 43 -17.68 -0.40 3.83
C TYR A 43 -17.86 -0.79 5.31
N LEU A 44 -18.72 -1.82 5.55
CA LEU A 44 -19.08 -2.31 6.88
C LEU A 44 -18.05 -3.24 7.51
N ASN A 45 -17.03 -3.67 6.78
CA ASN A 45 -15.95 -4.47 7.37
C ASN A 45 -15.22 -3.63 8.43
N VAL A 46 -14.89 -4.26 9.55
CA VAL A 46 -14.12 -3.60 10.63
C VAL A 46 -12.72 -3.22 10.13
N ASP A 47 -12.12 -4.10 9.35
CA ASP A 47 -10.86 -3.88 8.64
C ASP A 47 -10.83 -4.65 7.31
N PRO A 48 -9.90 -4.36 6.39
CA PRO A 48 -9.78 -5.05 5.11
C PRO A 48 -9.04 -6.40 5.19
N GLY A 49 -8.57 -6.82 6.37
CA GLY A 49 -7.72 -8.01 6.54
C GLY A 49 -8.33 -9.32 6.05
N THR A 50 -9.66 -9.44 6.12
CA THR A 50 -10.40 -10.62 5.65
C THR A 50 -11.00 -10.45 4.25
N MET A 51 -10.83 -9.29 3.63
CA MET A 51 -11.36 -9.01 2.30
C MET A 51 -10.57 -9.72 1.20
N SER A 52 -11.25 -10.07 0.13
CA SER A 52 -10.60 -10.66 -1.04
C SER A 52 -9.73 -9.64 -1.77
N PRO A 53 -8.44 -9.94 -2.05
CA PRO A 53 -7.59 -9.07 -2.86
C PRO A 53 -8.15 -8.79 -4.27
N TYR A 54 -9.05 -9.64 -4.77
CA TYR A 54 -9.73 -9.42 -6.05
C TYR A 54 -10.72 -8.26 -6.02
N GLN A 55 -11.26 -7.92 -4.83
CA GLN A 55 -12.25 -6.86 -4.68
C GLN A 55 -11.62 -5.55 -4.22
N HIS A 56 -10.63 -5.61 -3.32
CA HIS A 56 -10.05 -4.44 -2.65
C HIS A 56 -8.57 -4.19 -2.96
N GLY A 57 -7.90 -5.09 -3.69
CA GLY A 57 -6.47 -5.00 -3.91
C GLY A 57 -5.67 -5.45 -2.70
N GLU A 58 -4.49 -4.86 -2.53
CA GLU A 58 -3.55 -5.16 -1.45
C GLU A 58 -4.08 -4.66 -0.10
N VAL A 59 -3.90 -5.46 0.94
CA VAL A 59 -4.03 -5.01 2.33
C VAL A 59 -2.71 -4.40 2.76
N PHE A 60 -2.71 -3.09 3.01
CA PHE A 60 -1.54 -2.37 3.50
C PHE A 60 -1.51 -2.41 5.03
N VAL A 61 -0.33 -2.66 5.62
CA VAL A 61 -0.15 -2.72 7.08
C VAL A 61 0.74 -1.57 7.54
N THR A 62 0.24 -0.82 8.52
CA THR A 62 0.95 0.31 9.14
C THR A 62 2.00 -0.14 10.16
N GLU A 63 2.81 0.80 10.70
CA GLU A 63 3.81 0.48 11.74
C GLU A 63 3.16 -0.08 13.02
N ASP A 64 1.99 0.42 13.40
CA ASP A 64 1.25 -0.01 14.59
C ASP A 64 0.39 -1.28 14.37
N GLY A 65 0.43 -1.86 13.17
CA GLY A 65 -0.21 -3.13 12.84
C GLY A 65 -1.66 -3.03 12.39
N THR A 66 -2.11 -1.84 12.02
CA THR A 66 -3.45 -1.68 11.43
C THR A 66 -3.45 -2.18 9.99
N GLU A 67 -4.37 -3.07 9.67
CA GLU A 67 -4.67 -3.47 8.29
C GLU A 67 -5.56 -2.39 7.65
N THR A 68 -5.17 -1.92 6.48
CA THR A 68 -5.79 -0.76 5.82
C THR A 68 -5.90 -0.96 4.32
N ASP A 69 -6.65 -0.06 3.66
CA ASP A 69 -6.69 0.04 2.21
C ASP A 69 -5.32 0.39 1.60
N LEU A 70 -5.10 -0.01 0.36
CA LEU A 70 -3.86 0.23 -0.40
C LEU A 70 -3.51 1.73 -0.56
N ASP A 71 -4.48 2.62 -0.42
CA ASP A 71 -4.27 4.07 -0.55
C ASP A 71 -3.32 4.62 0.53
N LEU A 72 -3.29 4.03 1.74
CA LEU A 72 -2.34 4.44 2.76
C LEU A 72 -0.89 4.19 2.32
N GLY A 73 -0.65 3.15 1.53
CA GLY A 73 0.65 2.93 0.89
C GLY A 73 1.02 4.07 -0.08
N HIS A 74 0.06 4.61 -0.83
CA HIS A 74 0.30 5.81 -1.65
C HIS A 74 0.61 7.02 -0.79
N TYR A 75 -0.12 7.23 0.32
CA TYR A 75 0.14 8.34 1.23
C TYR A 75 1.56 8.31 1.76
N GLU A 76 2.01 7.18 2.29
CA GLU A 76 3.37 7.03 2.81
C GLU A 76 4.45 7.21 1.73
N ARG A 77 4.25 6.66 0.53
CA ARG A 77 5.21 6.78 -0.57
C ARG A 77 5.37 8.22 -1.08
N PHE A 78 4.31 9.02 -1.03
CA PHE A 78 4.33 10.39 -1.52
C PHE A 78 4.74 11.42 -0.48
N THR A 79 4.37 11.22 0.79
CA THR A 79 4.59 12.23 1.84
C THR A 79 5.76 11.90 2.77
N ASP A 80 6.31 10.70 2.68
CA ASP A 80 7.36 10.21 3.59
C ASP A 80 6.95 10.23 5.08
N VAL A 81 5.65 10.21 5.36
CA VAL A 81 5.04 10.17 6.70
C VAL A 81 4.43 8.79 6.90
N ASN A 82 4.73 8.13 8.04
CA ASN A 82 4.11 6.86 8.39
C ASN A 82 2.64 7.08 8.78
N SER A 83 1.78 6.23 8.25
CA SER A 83 0.38 6.12 8.66
C SER A 83 0.22 5.26 9.91
N SER A 84 -0.88 5.45 10.62
CA SER A 84 -1.24 4.77 11.86
C SER A 84 -2.73 4.43 11.90
N VAL A 85 -3.18 3.74 12.94
CA VAL A 85 -4.60 3.50 13.22
C VAL A 85 -5.46 4.77 13.20
N GLN A 86 -4.84 5.93 13.45
CA GLN A 86 -5.53 7.23 13.44
C GLN A 86 -5.76 7.79 12.03
N ASP A 87 -5.29 7.13 11.00
CA ASP A 87 -5.30 7.64 9.62
C ASP A 87 -6.23 6.83 8.69
N ASN A 88 -6.85 5.76 9.21
CA ASN A 88 -7.90 5.02 8.52
C ASN A 88 -9.07 4.72 9.46
N ILE A 89 -10.28 4.84 8.96
CA ILE A 89 -11.50 4.42 9.66
C ILE A 89 -12.52 3.87 8.69
N THR A 90 -13.19 2.78 9.09
CA THR A 90 -14.27 2.17 8.31
C THR A 90 -15.63 2.47 8.92
N THR A 91 -16.69 2.35 8.14
CA THR A 91 -18.07 2.40 8.66
C THR A 91 -18.26 1.40 9.79
N GLY A 92 -17.75 0.16 9.65
CA GLY A 92 -17.85 -0.87 10.69
C GLY A 92 -17.26 -0.44 12.02
N GLN A 93 -16.07 0.17 12.01
CA GLN A 93 -15.43 0.70 13.23
C GLN A 93 -16.23 1.84 13.86
N ILE A 94 -16.82 2.72 13.04
CA ILE A 94 -17.63 3.84 13.54
C ILE A 94 -18.90 3.30 14.23
N TYR A 95 -19.64 2.41 13.55
CA TYR A 95 -20.87 1.84 14.10
C TYR A 95 -20.59 1.02 15.37
N ASN A 96 -19.53 0.22 15.40
CA ASN A 96 -19.13 -0.51 16.60
C ASN A 96 -18.92 0.45 17.79
N LYS A 97 -18.20 1.55 17.60
CA LYS A 97 -17.98 2.55 18.67
C LYS A 97 -19.28 3.19 19.14
N VAL A 98 -20.19 3.51 18.23
CA VAL A 98 -21.49 4.10 18.57
C VAL A 98 -22.34 3.10 19.36
N ILE A 99 -22.38 1.83 18.92
CA ILE A 99 -23.14 0.77 19.60
C ILE A 99 -22.53 0.47 20.99
N GLU A 100 -21.21 0.40 21.12
CA GLU A 100 -20.53 0.21 22.40
C GLU A 100 -20.85 1.34 23.38
N ARG A 101 -20.87 2.61 22.93
CA ARG A 101 -21.23 3.77 23.73
C ARG A 101 -22.70 3.72 24.15
N GLU A 102 -23.60 3.30 23.24
CA GLU A 102 -25.01 3.08 23.56
C GLU A 102 -25.17 2.03 24.68
N ARG A 103 -24.52 0.87 24.51
CA ARG A 103 -24.59 -0.23 25.50
C ARG A 103 -24.01 0.15 26.87
N ARG A 104 -23.04 1.06 26.93
CA ARG A 104 -22.52 1.60 28.20
C ARG A 104 -23.42 2.67 28.84
N GLY A 105 -24.44 3.16 28.11
CA GLY A 105 -25.31 4.23 28.59
C GLY A 105 -24.75 5.65 28.41
N ASP A 106 -23.73 5.84 27.59
CA ASP A 106 -23.10 7.13 27.35
C ASP A 106 -24.05 8.18 26.78
N TYR A 107 -25.16 7.76 26.15
CA TYR A 107 -26.19 8.62 25.59
C TYR A 107 -27.37 8.90 26.54
N LEU A 108 -27.29 8.48 27.82
CA LEU A 108 -28.24 8.80 28.89
C LEU A 108 -29.70 8.49 28.54
N GLY A 109 -29.95 7.41 27.79
CA GLY A 109 -31.32 6.98 27.37
C GLY A 109 -31.86 7.72 26.14
N GLY A 110 -31.07 8.58 25.51
CA GLY A 110 -31.44 9.24 24.25
C GLY A 110 -31.55 8.24 23.08
N THR A 111 -32.45 8.54 22.13
CA THR A 111 -32.53 7.76 20.88
C THR A 111 -31.28 8.01 20.04
N VAL A 112 -30.50 6.95 19.78
CA VAL A 112 -29.29 7.01 18.98
C VAL A 112 -29.63 6.94 17.49
N GLN A 113 -29.17 7.93 16.71
CA GLN A 113 -29.46 8.08 15.28
C GLN A 113 -28.17 8.35 14.50
N ILE A 114 -28.23 8.23 13.17
CA ILE A 114 -27.08 8.55 12.30
C ILE A 114 -26.65 10.01 12.52
N ILE A 115 -27.62 10.93 12.51
CA ILE A 115 -27.40 12.33 12.88
C ILE A 115 -28.02 12.55 14.27
N PRO A 116 -27.28 12.99 15.29
CA PRO A 116 -25.88 13.43 15.23
C PRO A 116 -24.84 12.33 15.56
N HIS A 117 -25.21 11.19 16.12
CA HIS A 117 -24.30 10.31 16.85
C HIS A 117 -23.22 9.67 15.96
N VAL A 118 -23.59 9.16 14.77
CA VAL A 118 -22.62 8.59 13.82
C VAL A 118 -21.80 9.71 13.17
N THR A 119 -22.44 10.82 12.77
CA THR A 119 -21.72 11.96 12.18
C THR A 119 -20.75 12.61 13.16
N ASP A 120 -21.12 12.71 14.46
CA ASP A 120 -20.21 13.25 15.49
C ASP A 120 -19.00 12.34 15.69
N GLN A 121 -19.18 11.01 15.66
CA GLN A 121 -18.05 10.06 15.74
C GLN A 121 -17.11 10.18 14.53
N ILE A 122 -17.65 10.44 13.32
CA ILE A 122 -16.85 10.71 12.12
C ILE A 122 -16.10 12.04 12.26
N LYS A 123 -16.79 13.12 12.69
CA LYS A 123 -16.18 14.44 12.90
C LYS A 123 -15.07 14.37 13.96
N GLU A 124 -15.32 13.67 15.06
CA GLU A 124 -14.31 13.42 16.10
C GLU A 124 -13.06 12.77 15.53
N PHE A 125 -13.20 11.73 14.72
CA PHE A 125 -12.06 11.10 14.04
C PHE A 125 -11.31 12.10 13.15
N ILE A 126 -12.01 12.91 12.36
CA ILE A 126 -11.39 13.89 11.44
C ILE A 126 -10.59 14.96 12.19
N VAL A 127 -11.10 15.48 13.32
CA VAL A 127 -10.48 16.62 14.00
C VAL A 127 -9.44 16.23 15.05
N ASN A 128 -9.51 15.02 15.60
CA ASN A 128 -8.60 14.58 16.65
C ASN A 128 -7.18 14.34 16.12
N ASN A 129 -6.19 14.45 17.01
CA ASN A 129 -4.78 14.12 16.75
C ASN A 129 -4.12 14.89 15.58
N ASN A 130 -4.53 16.14 15.36
CA ASN A 130 -3.96 17.03 14.34
C ASN A 130 -3.07 18.14 14.94
N LYS A 131 -2.52 17.94 16.14
CA LYS A 131 -1.59 18.91 16.75
C LYS A 131 -0.34 19.06 15.86
N ASN A 132 0.04 20.32 15.59
CA ASN A 132 1.21 20.67 14.76
C ASN A 132 1.11 20.24 13.29
N VAL A 133 -0.10 20.05 12.74
CA VAL A 133 -0.35 19.76 11.34
C VAL A 133 -0.98 20.98 10.68
N ASP A 134 -0.40 21.46 9.59
CA ASP A 134 -0.95 22.59 8.82
C ASP A 134 -2.18 22.17 8.03
N PHE A 135 -2.12 21.01 7.37
CA PHE A 135 -3.19 20.47 6.53
C PHE A 135 -3.49 19.01 6.85
N CYS A 136 -4.75 18.71 7.10
CA CYS A 136 -5.28 17.35 7.17
C CYS A 136 -6.12 17.09 5.91
N LEU A 137 -5.66 16.16 5.06
CA LEU A 137 -6.35 15.74 3.87
C LEU A 137 -7.18 14.50 4.21
N CYS A 138 -8.50 14.59 4.05
CA CYS A 138 -9.44 13.51 4.33
C CYS A 138 -10.04 13.00 3.03
N GLU A 139 -9.65 11.81 2.64
CA GLU A 139 -10.20 11.15 1.47
C GLU A 139 -11.41 10.31 1.83
N ILE A 140 -12.54 10.59 1.17
CA ILE A 140 -13.76 9.82 1.32
C ILE A 140 -13.76 8.69 0.30
N GLY A 141 -13.79 7.45 0.77
CA GLY A 141 -13.93 6.26 -0.06
C GLY A 141 -15.26 6.21 -0.80
N GLY A 142 -15.39 5.30 -1.75
CA GLY A 142 -16.61 5.15 -2.55
C GLY A 142 -16.82 6.29 -3.55
N THR A 143 -18.05 6.39 -4.03
CA THR A 143 -18.49 7.34 -5.05
C THR A 143 -19.64 8.20 -4.49
N VAL A 144 -19.67 9.48 -4.83
CA VAL A 144 -20.82 10.33 -4.44
C VAL A 144 -22.11 9.76 -4.98
N GLY A 145 -23.13 9.66 -4.12
CA GLY A 145 -24.43 9.01 -4.42
C GLY A 145 -24.54 7.58 -3.90
N ASP A 146 -23.43 6.94 -3.52
CA ASP A 146 -23.47 5.62 -2.89
C ASP A 146 -24.08 5.74 -1.47
N ILE A 147 -25.04 4.86 -1.15
CA ILE A 147 -25.80 4.89 0.12
C ILE A 147 -24.89 4.76 1.32
N GLU A 148 -23.92 3.87 1.28
CA GLU A 148 -22.95 3.60 2.34
C GLU A 148 -22.05 4.79 2.65
N GLY A 149 -21.84 5.70 1.71
CA GLY A 149 -21.02 6.91 1.87
C GLY A 149 -21.74 8.08 2.54
N LEU A 150 -23.09 8.08 2.57
CA LEU A 150 -23.87 9.23 3.02
C LEU A 150 -23.51 9.77 4.41
N PRO A 151 -23.27 8.94 5.45
CA PRO A 151 -22.88 9.47 6.76
C PRO A 151 -21.56 10.25 6.73
N PHE A 152 -20.60 9.84 5.89
CA PHE A 152 -19.33 10.55 5.72
C PHE A 152 -19.53 11.89 5.01
N PHE A 153 -20.30 11.90 3.93
CA PHE A 153 -20.63 13.14 3.22
C PHE A 153 -21.36 14.12 4.13
N GLU A 154 -22.32 13.64 4.93
CA GLU A 154 -23.03 14.49 5.91
C GLU A 154 -22.07 15.04 6.97
N ALA A 155 -21.18 14.23 7.52
CA ALA A 155 -20.20 14.67 8.51
C ALA A 155 -19.27 15.76 7.97
N ILE A 156 -18.73 15.61 6.76
CA ILE A 156 -17.86 16.64 6.16
C ILE A 156 -18.63 17.89 5.76
N ARG A 157 -19.91 17.78 5.36
CA ARG A 157 -20.80 18.92 5.14
C ARG A 157 -21.00 19.72 6.42
N GLN A 158 -21.26 19.04 7.53
CA GLN A 158 -21.38 19.68 8.85
C GLN A 158 -20.08 20.41 9.24
N LEU A 159 -18.93 19.75 9.10
CA LEU A 159 -17.62 20.38 9.36
C LEU A 159 -17.36 21.61 8.48
N GLY A 160 -17.80 21.58 7.21
CA GLY A 160 -17.71 22.73 6.32
C GLY A 160 -18.52 23.94 6.81
N ASN A 161 -19.65 23.70 7.51
CA ASN A 161 -20.49 24.75 8.10
C ASN A 161 -20.00 25.19 9.48
N GLU A 162 -19.45 24.28 10.28
CA GLU A 162 -18.97 24.55 11.63
C GLU A 162 -17.63 25.30 11.65
N LEU A 163 -16.79 25.06 10.65
CA LEU A 163 -15.46 25.67 10.54
C LEU A 163 -15.47 26.92 9.62
N PRO A 164 -14.60 27.89 9.86
CA PRO A 164 -14.45 29.01 8.93
C PRO A 164 -14.07 28.53 7.52
N SER A 165 -14.57 29.19 6.49
CA SER A 165 -14.26 28.86 5.06
C SER A 165 -12.76 28.88 4.73
N SER A 166 -11.94 29.63 5.49
CA SER A 166 -10.47 29.60 5.37
C SER A 166 -9.81 28.34 5.96
N LYS A 167 -10.60 27.45 6.56
CA LYS A 167 -10.14 26.21 7.21
C LYS A 167 -10.61 24.96 6.51
N THR A 168 -11.49 25.05 5.54
CA THR A 168 -12.02 23.90 4.79
C THR A 168 -11.87 24.12 3.29
N CYS A 169 -11.65 23.05 2.56
CA CYS A 169 -11.63 23.04 1.09
C CYS A 169 -12.21 21.71 0.62
N PHE A 170 -13.17 21.78 -0.30
CA PHE A 170 -13.78 20.60 -0.92
C PHE A 170 -13.20 20.38 -2.32
N VAL A 171 -12.46 19.29 -2.48
CA VAL A 171 -11.89 18.84 -3.74
C VAL A 171 -12.73 17.68 -4.26
N HIS A 172 -13.21 17.75 -5.48
CA HIS A 172 -13.99 16.69 -6.08
C HIS A 172 -13.33 16.15 -7.35
N LEU A 173 -13.03 14.84 -7.36
CA LEU A 173 -12.49 14.15 -8.53
C LEU A 173 -13.61 13.66 -9.40
N THR A 174 -13.48 13.89 -10.71
CA THR A 174 -14.44 13.45 -11.72
C THR A 174 -13.74 12.86 -12.93
N LEU A 175 -14.52 12.22 -13.81
CA LEU A 175 -14.05 11.69 -15.08
C LEU A 175 -14.59 12.52 -16.23
N VAL A 176 -13.71 12.91 -17.15
CA VAL A 176 -14.04 13.48 -18.44
C VAL A 176 -13.59 12.47 -19.51
N PRO A 177 -14.44 11.49 -19.85
CA PRO A 177 -14.06 10.41 -20.75
C PRO A 177 -13.90 10.93 -22.19
N TYR A 178 -12.92 10.39 -22.90
CA TYR A 178 -12.77 10.54 -24.33
C TYR A 178 -13.55 9.43 -25.04
N ILE A 179 -14.46 9.81 -25.92
CA ILE A 179 -15.24 8.86 -26.73
C ILE A 179 -14.60 8.76 -28.11
N ALA A 180 -13.82 7.71 -28.33
CA ALA A 180 -13.05 7.54 -29.57
C ALA A 180 -13.93 7.58 -30.84
N ALA A 181 -15.13 7.00 -30.80
CA ALA A 181 -16.08 7.03 -31.93
C ALA A 181 -16.60 8.45 -32.28
N ALA A 182 -16.66 9.35 -31.28
CA ALA A 182 -17.09 10.74 -31.46
C ALA A 182 -15.91 11.71 -31.66
N GLY A 183 -14.68 11.26 -31.37
CA GLY A 183 -13.47 12.08 -31.46
C GLY A 183 -13.40 13.21 -30.43
N GLU A 184 -14.18 13.16 -29.34
CA GLU A 184 -14.29 14.25 -28.38
C GLU A 184 -14.38 13.77 -26.92
N VAL A 185 -14.06 14.67 -26.01
CA VAL A 185 -14.30 14.45 -24.57
C VAL A 185 -15.76 14.74 -24.19
N LYS A 186 -16.27 14.08 -23.16
CA LYS A 186 -17.66 14.28 -22.68
C LYS A 186 -17.66 14.84 -21.27
N THR A 187 -18.21 16.04 -21.11
CA THR A 187 -18.29 16.76 -19.82
C THR A 187 -19.50 16.39 -18.97
N LYS A 188 -20.50 15.70 -19.53
CA LYS A 188 -21.75 15.31 -18.82
C LYS A 188 -21.51 14.48 -17.56
N PRO A 189 -20.63 13.46 -17.54
CA PRO A 189 -20.39 12.68 -16.30
C PRO A 189 -19.93 13.56 -15.14
N THR A 190 -19.01 14.51 -15.41
CA THR A 190 -18.56 15.51 -14.44
C THR A 190 -19.71 16.38 -13.92
N GLN A 191 -20.56 16.89 -14.81
CA GLN A 191 -21.71 17.73 -14.44
C GLN A 191 -22.68 16.97 -13.53
N HIS A 192 -22.98 15.70 -13.84
CA HIS A 192 -23.87 14.86 -13.04
C HIS A 192 -23.27 14.55 -11.67
N SER A 193 -21.99 14.21 -11.61
CA SER A 193 -21.29 13.94 -10.36
C SER A 193 -21.28 15.15 -9.41
N VAL A 194 -21.02 16.34 -9.93
CA VAL A 194 -21.08 17.58 -9.15
C VAL A 194 -22.50 17.93 -8.73
N LYS A 195 -23.49 17.67 -9.61
CA LYS A 195 -24.90 17.86 -9.25
C LYS A 195 -25.29 16.97 -8.06
N GLU A 196 -24.85 15.71 -8.05
CA GLU A 196 -25.09 14.79 -6.94
C GLU A 196 -24.46 15.29 -5.65
N LEU A 197 -23.19 15.70 -5.68
CA LEU A 197 -22.50 16.28 -4.52
C LEU A 197 -23.22 17.53 -3.98
N ARG A 198 -23.70 18.39 -4.87
CA ARG A 198 -24.47 19.59 -4.50
C ARG A 198 -25.82 19.27 -3.91
N SER A 199 -26.47 18.16 -4.31
CA SER A 199 -27.76 17.73 -3.72
C SER A 199 -27.61 17.34 -2.24
N ILE A 200 -26.42 16.92 -1.81
CA ILE A 200 -26.06 16.65 -0.42
C ILE A 200 -25.74 17.97 0.34
N GLY A 201 -25.60 19.10 -0.36
CA GLY A 201 -25.30 20.40 0.22
C GLY A 201 -23.79 20.75 0.23
N ILE A 202 -22.99 20.07 -0.57
CA ILE A 202 -21.54 20.36 -0.70
C ILE A 202 -21.26 21.00 -2.06
N GLN A 203 -20.76 22.24 -2.08
CA GLN A 203 -20.23 22.90 -3.27
C GLN A 203 -18.71 22.63 -3.32
N PRO A 204 -18.18 22.01 -4.39
CA PRO A 204 -16.74 21.86 -4.52
C PRO A 204 -16.05 23.21 -4.76
N ASP A 205 -14.87 23.40 -4.15
CA ASP A 205 -13.99 24.54 -4.40
C ASP A 205 -13.07 24.30 -5.58
N VAL A 206 -12.65 23.03 -5.76
CA VAL A 206 -11.74 22.60 -6.80
C VAL A 206 -12.23 21.28 -7.41
N LEU A 207 -12.26 21.23 -8.74
CA LEU A 207 -12.55 20.03 -9.51
C LEU A 207 -11.26 19.47 -10.10
N VAL A 208 -11.00 18.17 -9.89
CA VAL A 208 -9.91 17.44 -10.54
C VAL A 208 -10.53 16.53 -11.59
N CYS A 209 -10.36 16.90 -12.85
CA CYS A 209 -10.96 16.24 -14.00
C CYS A 209 -9.97 15.26 -14.64
N ARG A 210 -10.11 13.96 -14.32
CA ARG A 210 -9.32 12.92 -14.96
C ARG A 210 -9.75 12.73 -16.40
N SER A 211 -8.78 12.72 -17.32
CA SER A 211 -9.01 12.46 -18.74
C SER A 211 -7.78 11.81 -19.38
N GLU A 212 -8.01 10.91 -20.36
CA GLU A 212 -6.92 10.31 -21.14
C GLU A 212 -6.23 11.35 -22.04
N LYS A 213 -6.95 12.41 -22.45
CA LYS A 213 -6.47 13.49 -23.31
C LYS A 213 -6.64 14.84 -22.65
N GLU A 214 -5.93 15.83 -23.16
CA GLU A 214 -6.12 17.21 -22.75
C GLU A 214 -7.56 17.65 -23.00
N ILE A 215 -8.11 18.41 -22.06
CA ILE A 215 -9.47 18.98 -22.13
C ILE A 215 -9.34 20.38 -22.71
N ASP A 216 -10.05 20.64 -23.78
CA ASP A 216 -10.01 21.94 -24.45
C ASP A 216 -10.54 23.06 -23.54
N ARG A 217 -10.05 24.27 -23.75
CA ARG A 217 -10.45 25.43 -22.94
C ARG A 217 -11.97 25.70 -22.99
N SER A 218 -12.62 25.43 -24.11
CA SER A 218 -14.08 25.53 -24.26
C SER A 218 -14.83 24.57 -23.33
N ASP A 219 -14.34 23.32 -23.20
CA ASP A 219 -14.91 22.32 -22.30
C ASP A 219 -14.60 22.64 -20.83
N ILE A 220 -13.40 23.15 -20.52
CA ILE A 220 -13.07 23.65 -19.18
C ILE A 220 -14.06 24.77 -18.78
N LYS A 221 -14.32 25.74 -19.66
CA LYS A 221 -15.28 26.82 -19.42
C LYS A 221 -16.69 26.27 -19.19
N LYS A 222 -17.10 25.30 -20.00
CA LYS A 222 -18.38 24.62 -19.87
C LYS A 222 -18.50 23.89 -18.52
N ILE A 223 -17.49 23.11 -18.13
CA ILE A 223 -17.45 22.45 -16.83
C ILE A 223 -17.56 23.49 -15.71
N ALA A 224 -16.78 24.57 -15.77
CA ALA A 224 -16.78 25.63 -14.76
C ALA A 224 -18.17 26.24 -14.55
N ILE A 225 -18.87 26.60 -15.64
CA ILE A 225 -20.22 27.16 -15.60
C ILE A 225 -21.22 26.17 -14.97
N PHE A 226 -21.27 24.92 -15.47
CA PHE A 226 -22.24 23.93 -15.01
C PHE A 226 -22.00 23.46 -13.57
N CYS A 227 -20.73 23.45 -13.13
CA CYS A 227 -20.33 23.01 -11.79
C CYS A 227 -20.23 24.16 -10.79
N ASN A 228 -20.48 25.42 -11.22
CA ASN A 228 -20.41 26.61 -10.39
C ASN A 228 -19.04 26.79 -9.69
N VAL A 229 -17.97 26.66 -10.48
CA VAL A 229 -16.58 26.90 -10.05
C VAL A 229 -15.88 27.85 -11.02
N SER A 230 -14.76 28.46 -10.62
CA SER A 230 -13.94 29.23 -11.54
C SER A 230 -13.23 28.35 -12.57
N GLU A 231 -12.94 28.85 -13.79
CA GLU A 231 -12.16 28.10 -14.80
C GLU A 231 -10.83 27.61 -14.23
N ASN A 232 -10.16 28.42 -13.41
CA ASN A 232 -8.89 28.06 -12.75
C ASN A 232 -9.02 26.97 -11.70
N SER A 233 -10.24 26.72 -11.19
CA SER A 233 -10.52 25.63 -10.23
C SER A 233 -10.82 24.29 -10.92
N VAL A 234 -10.86 24.26 -12.25
CA VAL A 234 -10.97 23.02 -13.03
C VAL A 234 -9.57 22.53 -13.38
N ILE A 235 -9.07 21.58 -12.62
CA ILE A 235 -7.72 21.03 -12.75
C ILE A 235 -7.74 19.82 -13.67
N GLN A 236 -6.94 19.86 -14.72
CA GLN A 236 -6.76 18.73 -15.61
C GLN A 236 -5.84 17.69 -14.97
N ALA A 237 -6.28 16.44 -14.93
CA ALA A 237 -5.56 15.28 -14.43
C ALA A 237 -5.38 14.27 -15.58
N THR A 238 -4.44 14.55 -16.47
CA THR A 238 -4.12 13.63 -17.58
C THR A 238 -3.33 12.43 -17.09
N ASP A 239 -3.49 11.30 -17.77
CA ASP A 239 -2.75 10.08 -17.49
C ASP A 239 -1.23 10.31 -17.65
N VAL A 240 -0.45 9.67 -16.80
CA VAL A 240 1.01 9.80 -16.73
C VAL A 240 1.69 8.43 -16.83
N ASN A 241 2.93 8.42 -17.34
CA ASN A 241 3.71 7.18 -17.49
C ASN A 241 4.11 6.55 -16.15
N THR A 242 4.20 7.34 -15.11
CA THR A 242 4.47 6.91 -13.73
C THR A 242 3.69 7.77 -12.75
N ILE A 243 3.15 7.15 -11.69
CA ILE A 243 2.42 7.88 -10.65
C ILE A 243 3.27 8.99 -10.01
N TYR A 244 4.59 8.86 -10.00
CA TYR A 244 5.53 9.85 -9.44
C TYR A 244 5.66 11.13 -10.28
N ALA A 245 5.14 11.15 -11.51
CA ALA A 245 5.03 12.36 -12.31
C ALA A 245 3.80 13.22 -11.94
N THR A 246 2.82 12.63 -11.24
CA THR A 246 1.55 13.30 -10.88
C THR A 246 1.74 14.62 -10.13
N PRO A 247 2.62 14.74 -9.12
CA PRO A 247 2.84 16.02 -8.44
C PRO A 247 3.26 17.13 -9.40
N LYS A 248 4.13 16.84 -10.38
CA LYS A 248 4.57 17.84 -11.37
C LYS A 248 3.44 18.26 -12.31
N VAL A 249 2.62 17.31 -12.78
CA VAL A 249 1.46 17.60 -13.64
C VAL A 249 0.43 18.43 -12.89
N TYR A 250 0.10 18.07 -11.68
CA TYR A 250 -0.86 18.81 -10.85
C TYR A 250 -0.38 20.21 -10.49
N MET A 251 0.91 20.37 -10.16
CA MET A 251 1.49 21.70 -9.95
C MET A 251 1.38 22.57 -11.21
N LYS A 252 1.72 22.01 -12.38
CA LYS A 252 1.63 22.74 -13.67
C LYS A 252 0.20 23.23 -13.93
N ASN A 253 -0.80 22.43 -13.57
CA ASN A 253 -2.22 22.75 -13.74
C ASN A 253 -2.80 23.56 -12.57
N GLY A 254 -1.98 23.96 -11.58
CA GLY A 254 -2.37 24.89 -10.51
C GLY A 254 -3.15 24.26 -9.35
N PHE A 255 -3.15 22.94 -9.21
CA PHE A 255 -3.97 22.25 -8.19
C PHE A 255 -3.72 22.75 -6.77
N ASP A 256 -2.46 22.70 -6.32
CA ASP A 256 -2.05 23.18 -4.99
C ASP A 256 -2.32 24.67 -4.79
N THR A 257 -2.12 25.47 -5.86
CA THR A 257 -2.34 26.91 -5.83
C THR A 257 -3.82 27.25 -5.65
N GLN A 258 -4.73 26.53 -6.34
CA GLN A 258 -6.16 26.77 -6.19
C GLN A 258 -6.69 26.33 -4.82
N VAL A 259 -6.21 25.18 -4.31
CA VAL A 259 -6.52 24.72 -2.94
C VAL A 259 -6.07 25.75 -1.90
N LEU A 260 -4.85 26.28 -2.00
CA LEU A 260 -4.35 27.29 -1.08
C LEU A 260 -5.13 28.61 -1.19
N LYS A 261 -5.53 28.99 -2.42
CA LYS A 261 -6.33 30.20 -2.68
C LYS A 261 -7.75 30.09 -2.10
N SER A 262 -8.41 28.91 -2.19
CA SER A 262 -9.75 28.71 -1.60
C SER A 262 -9.72 28.88 -0.08
N MET A 263 -8.59 28.57 0.55
CA MET A 263 -8.36 28.76 1.98
C MET A 263 -7.75 30.14 2.34
N ASN A 264 -7.82 31.12 1.45
CA ASN A 264 -7.29 32.48 1.65
C ASN A 264 -5.78 32.59 1.89
N ILE A 265 -4.99 31.60 1.45
CA ILE A 265 -3.53 31.67 1.50
C ILE A 265 -3.02 32.37 0.22
N LYS A 266 -2.81 33.70 0.30
CA LYS A 266 -2.51 34.54 -0.86
C LYS A 266 -1.07 34.46 -1.35
N LYS A 267 -0.11 34.16 -0.47
CA LYS A 267 1.33 34.15 -0.76
C LYS A 267 1.96 32.84 -0.24
N PRO A 268 1.73 31.71 -0.91
CA PRO A 268 2.36 30.45 -0.49
C PRO A 268 3.87 30.47 -0.76
N SER A 269 4.63 29.71 0.01
CA SER A 269 6.07 29.52 -0.19
C SER A 269 6.34 28.92 -1.58
N LYS A 270 7.52 29.21 -2.14
CA LYS A 270 7.95 28.63 -3.42
C LYS A 270 8.05 27.10 -3.29
N ILE A 271 7.54 26.41 -4.29
CA ILE A 271 7.55 24.95 -4.34
C ILE A 271 8.92 24.41 -4.73
N ASN A 272 9.35 23.31 -4.10
CA ASN A 272 10.61 22.64 -4.42
C ASN A 272 10.36 21.17 -4.81
N LEU A 273 10.35 20.88 -6.10
CA LEU A 273 10.15 19.54 -6.65
C LEU A 273 11.46 18.84 -7.09
N ARG A 274 12.64 19.28 -6.63
CA ARG A 274 13.94 18.69 -7.05
C ARG A 274 13.99 17.17 -6.82
N LYS A 275 13.55 16.71 -5.66
CA LYS A 275 13.50 15.26 -5.34
C LYS A 275 12.59 14.50 -6.31
N TRP A 276 11.39 15.01 -6.57
CA TRP A 276 10.44 14.44 -7.51
C TRP A 276 10.99 14.39 -8.95
N ASN A 277 11.58 15.48 -9.41
CA ASN A 277 12.21 15.53 -10.73
C ASN A 277 13.32 14.47 -10.87
N LYS A 278 14.11 14.22 -9.82
CA LYS A 278 15.16 13.18 -9.84
C LYS A 278 14.53 11.79 -10.00
N VAL A 279 13.50 11.45 -9.23
CA VAL A 279 12.78 10.16 -9.32
C VAL A 279 12.19 9.97 -10.72
N VAL A 280 11.45 10.96 -11.22
CA VAL A 280 10.84 10.89 -12.56
C VAL A 280 11.90 10.75 -13.66
N ASN A 281 13.02 11.44 -13.53
CA ASN A 281 14.12 11.33 -14.50
C ASN A 281 14.75 9.94 -14.51
N SER A 282 15.01 9.32 -13.34
CA SER A 282 15.54 7.94 -13.26
C SER A 282 14.58 6.92 -13.88
N ILE A 283 13.27 7.10 -13.73
CA ILE A 283 12.26 6.20 -14.32
C ILE A 283 12.19 6.36 -15.84
N ASN A 284 12.21 7.60 -16.34
CA ASN A 284 12.04 7.89 -17.77
C ASN A 284 13.31 7.66 -18.59
N ASN A 285 14.49 7.81 -17.97
CA ASN A 285 15.80 7.71 -18.62
C ASN A 285 16.69 6.68 -17.90
N PRO A 286 16.28 5.39 -17.84
CA PRO A 286 17.08 4.34 -17.22
C PRO A 286 18.35 4.07 -18.03
N LYS A 287 19.46 3.70 -17.36
CA LYS A 287 20.74 3.34 -18.01
C LYS A 287 20.79 1.89 -18.49
N GLY A 288 19.80 1.09 -18.14
CA GLY A 288 19.69 -0.32 -18.52
C GLY A 288 18.35 -0.90 -18.10
N GLU A 289 18.20 -2.19 -18.31
CA GLU A 289 16.99 -2.93 -17.96
C GLU A 289 17.34 -4.22 -17.25
N VAL A 290 16.43 -4.69 -16.37
CA VAL A 290 16.56 -5.98 -15.68
C VAL A 290 15.22 -6.69 -15.68
N ASN A 291 15.23 -8.01 -15.97
CA ASN A 291 14.03 -8.84 -16.03
C ASN A 291 13.87 -9.60 -14.71
N ILE A 292 12.78 -9.33 -13.98
CA ILE A 292 12.47 -9.98 -12.71
C ILE A 292 11.21 -10.82 -12.86
N ALA A 293 11.33 -12.13 -12.58
CA ALA A 293 10.18 -13.00 -12.44
C ALA A 293 9.53 -12.84 -11.07
N VAL A 294 8.25 -12.49 -11.03
CA VAL A 294 7.43 -12.56 -9.82
C VAL A 294 6.53 -13.78 -9.91
N VAL A 295 6.84 -14.81 -9.11
CA VAL A 295 6.13 -16.10 -9.14
C VAL A 295 5.02 -16.11 -8.10
N GLY A 296 3.79 -15.86 -8.51
CA GLY A 296 2.65 -15.61 -7.65
C GLY A 296 1.36 -16.31 -8.06
N LYS A 297 0.27 -16.04 -7.31
CA LYS A 297 -1.08 -16.58 -7.56
C LYS A 297 -2.01 -15.59 -8.26
N TYR A 298 -1.91 -14.31 -7.93
CA TYR A 298 -2.86 -13.26 -8.33
C TYR A 298 -2.32 -12.43 -9.48
N ILE A 299 -1.70 -13.09 -10.46
CA ILE A 299 -0.96 -12.43 -11.55
C ILE A 299 -1.84 -11.56 -12.49
N GLY A 300 -3.15 -11.79 -12.50
CA GLY A 300 -4.11 -10.99 -13.27
C GLY A 300 -4.55 -9.69 -12.60
N LEU A 301 -4.19 -9.48 -11.32
CA LEU A 301 -4.65 -8.35 -10.52
C LEU A 301 -3.46 -7.53 -10.02
N LYS A 302 -3.15 -6.46 -10.74
CA LYS A 302 -1.99 -5.59 -10.44
C LYS A 302 -2.07 -4.95 -9.05
N ASP A 303 -3.26 -4.60 -8.60
CA ASP A 303 -3.48 -3.93 -7.32
C ASP A 303 -3.28 -4.86 -6.10
N ALA A 304 -3.34 -6.19 -6.27
CA ALA A 304 -3.02 -7.16 -5.21
C ALA A 304 -1.53 -7.17 -4.81
N TYR A 305 -0.66 -6.61 -5.66
CA TYR A 305 0.79 -6.53 -5.45
C TYR A 305 1.31 -5.11 -5.61
N LYS A 306 0.52 -4.12 -5.21
CA LYS A 306 0.85 -2.71 -5.46
C LYS A 306 2.16 -2.29 -4.80
N SER A 307 2.30 -2.52 -3.50
CA SER A 307 3.54 -2.19 -2.77
C SER A 307 4.76 -2.95 -3.31
N LEU A 308 4.58 -4.21 -3.71
CA LEU A 308 5.66 -4.99 -4.31
C LEU A 308 6.14 -4.40 -5.65
N THR A 309 5.20 -4.03 -6.52
CA THR A 309 5.50 -3.40 -7.81
C THR A 309 6.24 -2.08 -7.62
N GLU A 310 5.76 -1.25 -6.68
CA GLU A 310 6.42 0.01 -6.35
C GLU A 310 7.81 -0.22 -5.74
N ALA A 311 7.97 -1.19 -4.84
CA ALA A 311 9.26 -1.50 -4.22
C ALA A 311 10.30 -2.01 -5.25
N LEU A 312 9.90 -2.80 -6.23
CA LEU A 312 10.76 -3.20 -7.35
C LEU A 312 11.15 -1.99 -8.20
N THR A 313 10.19 -1.08 -8.48
CA THR A 313 10.47 0.18 -9.18
C THR A 313 11.46 1.05 -8.39
N HIS A 314 11.30 1.15 -7.07
CA HIS A 314 12.24 1.88 -6.19
C HIS A 314 13.64 1.26 -6.23
N GLY A 315 13.74 -0.08 -6.25
CA GLY A 315 15.01 -0.79 -6.46
C GLY A 315 15.66 -0.42 -7.80
N GLY A 316 14.83 -0.27 -8.85
CA GLY A 316 15.25 0.23 -10.16
C GLY A 316 15.78 1.66 -10.10
N ILE A 317 15.06 2.57 -9.42
CA ILE A 317 15.49 3.97 -9.21
C ILE A 317 16.83 4.04 -8.49
N ALA A 318 17.04 3.19 -7.46
CA ALA A 318 18.30 3.14 -6.70
C ALA A 318 19.51 2.70 -7.55
N ASN A 319 19.28 1.99 -8.66
CA ASN A 319 20.29 1.43 -9.54
C ASN A 319 20.30 2.04 -10.95
N ASP A 320 19.48 3.07 -11.21
CA ASP A 320 19.31 3.73 -12.52
C ASP A 320 18.89 2.74 -13.65
N VAL A 321 18.10 1.71 -13.34
CA VAL A 321 17.64 0.71 -14.33
C VAL A 321 16.11 0.61 -14.36
N ARG A 322 15.57 0.22 -15.50
CA ARG A 322 14.17 -0.20 -15.63
C ARG A 322 14.02 -1.64 -15.16
N VAL A 323 13.06 -1.88 -14.29
CA VAL A 323 12.71 -3.23 -13.86
C VAL A 323 11.50 -3.70 -14.68
N ASN A 324 11.72 -4.69 -15.54
CA ASN A 324 10.67 -5.37 -16.28
C ASN A 324 10.13 -6.52 -15.43
N ILE A 325 8.91 -6.39 -14.92
CA ILE A 325 8.27 -7.38 -14.05
C ILE A 325 7.54 -8.40 -14.92
N HIS A 326 7.98 -9.67 -14.85
CA HIS A 326 7.36 -10.80 -15.52
C HIS A 326 6.53 -11.60 -14.52
N TRP A 327 5.22 -11.47 -14.60
CA TRP A 327 4.30 -12.20 -13.73
C TRP A 327 4.17 -13.65 -14.19
N ILE A 328 4.54 -14.59 -13.34
CA ILE A 328 4.50 -16.01 -13.61
C ILE A 328 3.52 -16.71 -12.67
N ASP A 329 2.50 -17.31 -13.27
CA ASP A 329 1.51 -18.10 -12.56
C ASP A 329 2.14 -19.38 -12.02
N SER A 330 2.22 -19.48 -10.69
CA SER A 330 2.81 -20.63 -10.02
C SER A 330 2.06 -21.93 -10.28
N GLU A 331 0.74 -21.89 -10.54
CA GLU A 331 -0.05 -23.08 -10.84
C GLU A 331 0.30 -23.69 -12.21
N LYS A 332 0.85 -22.87 -13.12
CA LYS A 332 1.30 -23.31 -14.43
C LYS A 332 2.71 -23.92 -14.43
N ILE A 333 3.46 -23.78 -13.33
CA ILE A 333 4.77 -24.41 -13.16
C ILE A 333 4.57 -25.84 -12.61
N LYS A 334 4.23 -26.79 -13.47
CA LYS A 334 3.95 -28.18 -13.05
C LYS A 334 5.13 -29.14 -13.26
N ASN A 335 6.11 -28.79 -14.10
CA ASN A 335 7.25 -29.61 -14.43
C ASN A 335 8.43 -28.78 -14.97
N LYS A 336 9.59 -29.44 -15.19
CA LYS A 336 10.82 -28.80 -15.70
C LYS A 336 10.64 -28.08 -17.05
N SER A 337 9.66 -28.48 -17.88
CA SER A 337 9.43 -27.84 -19.18
C SER A 337 8.84 -26.43 -19.05
N ASN A 338 7.99 -26.21 -18.07
CA ASN A 338 7.36 -24.92 -17.83
C ASN A 338 8.30 -23.90 -17.14
N ILE A 339 9.41 -24.38 -16.56
CA ILE A 339 10.46 -23.55 -15.96
C ILE A 339 11.25 -22.77 -17.02
N ARG A 340 11.14 -23.12 -18.31
CA ARG A 340 11.87 -22.43 -19.41
C ARG A 340 11.68 -20.91 -19.43
N LYS A 341 10.52 -20.41 -18.95
CA LYS A 341 10.28 -18.97 -18.82
C LYS A 341 11.21 -18.27 -17.83
N LEU A 342 11.78 -19.03 -16.87
CA LEU A 342 12.71 -18.46 -15.88
C LEU A 342 14.14 -18.32 -16.43
N LYS A 343 14.46 -18.94 -17.59
CA LYS A 343 15.83 -18.89 -18.16
C LYS A 343 16.30 -17.49 -18.56
N SER A 344 15.38 -16.64 -19.00
CA SER A 344 15.66 -15.27 -19.41
C SER A 344 15.48 -14.25 -18.27
N MET A 345 15.31 -14.71 -17.04
CA MET A 345 15.10 -13.84 -15.89
C MET A 345 16.41 -13.63 -15.14
N SER A 346 16.68 -12.37 -14.82
CA SER A 346 17.87 -11.95 -14.07
C SER A 346 17.70 -12.12 -12.57
N GLY A 347 16.45 -12.22 -12.08
CA GLY A 347 16.12 -12.45 -10.67
C GLY A 347 14.75 -13.10 -10.53
N ILE A 348 14.56 -13.86 -9.47
CA ILE A 348 13.30 -14.53 -9.13
C ILE A 348 12.83 -14.06 -7.75
N LEU A 349 11.59 -13.57 -7.69
CA LEU A 349 10.94 -13.14 -6.47
C LEU A 349 9.68 -13.98 -6.23
N VAL A 350 9.55 -14.51 -5.00
CA VAL A 350 8.32 -15.18 -4.53
C VAL A 350 7.71 -14.32 -3.42
N PRO A 351 6.54 -13.71 -3.70
CA PRO A 351 5.90 -12.79 -2.75
C PRO A 351 5.19 -13.50 -1.62
N GLY A 352 4.69 -12.71 -0.68
CA GLY A 352 3.75 -13.10 0.37
C GLY A 352 2.48 -13.75 -0.18
N GLY A 353 1.77 -14.48 0.65
CA GLY A 353 0.53 -15.14 0.32
C GLY A 353 0.12 -16.17 1.37
N PHE A 354 -1.00 -16.84 1.13
CA PHE A 354 -1.58 -17.85 2.02
C PHE A 354 -2.11 -19.05 1.22
N GLY A 355 -2.25 -20.21 1.89
CA GLY A 355 -2.89 -21.41 1.38
C GLY A 355 -2.08 -22.19 0.34
N GLU A 356 -2.51 -23.41 0.11
CA GLU A 356 -1.77 -24.44 -0.63
C GLU A 356 -1.68 -24.20 -2.15
N ARG A 357 -2.59 -23.42 -2.73
CA ARG A 357 -2.68 -23.23 -4.18
C ARG A 357 -1.38 -22.67 -4.77
N GLY A 358 -0.79 -23.41 -5.73
CA GLY A 358 0.44 -23.01 -6.45
C GLY A 358 1.74 -23.14 -5.65
N VAL A 359 1.74 -23.81 -4.49
CA VAL A 359 2.91 -24.03 -3.63
C VAL A 359 4.02 -24.79 -4.35
N GLU A 360 3.72 -25.94 -4.93
CA GLU A 360 4.75 -26.78 -5.58
C GLU A 360 5.42 -26.05 -6.78
N GLY A 361 4.64 -25.24 -7.53
CA GLY A 361 5.22 -24.44 -8.60
C GLY A 361 6.17 -23.35 -8.08
N LYS A 362 5.89 -22.75 -6.93
CA LYS A 362 6.80 -21.79 -6.27
C LYS A 362 8.05 -22.52 -5.77
N ILE A 363 7.92 -23.70 -5.14
CA ILE A 363 9.06 -24.51 -4.68
C ILE A 363 9.95 -24.91 -5.88
N LEU A 364 9.38 -25.29 -7.03
CA LEU A 364 10.13 -25.55 -8.25
C LEU A 364 10.89 -24.30 -8.76
N ALA A 365 10.29 -23.12 -8.69
CA ALA A 365 10.95 -21.89 -9.08
C ALA A 365 12.10 -21.52 -8.11
N ILE A 366 11.93 -21.74 -6.82
CA ILE A 366 12.97 -21.56 -5.78
C ILE A 366 14.14 -22.53 -6.04
N ASN A 367 13.83 -23.80 -6.27
CA ASN A 367 14.84 -24.81 -6.62
C ASN A 367 15.62 -24.42 -7.89
N TYR A 368 14.90 -23.92 -8.91
CA TYR A 368 15.53 -23.44 -10.13
C TYR A 368 16.48 -22.26 -9.86
N ALA A 369 16.05 -21.26 -9.08
CA ALA A 369 16.88 -20.12 -8.70
C ALA A 369 18.16 -20.59 -7.97
N ARG A 370 18.02 -21.47 -6.99
CA ARG A 370 19.13 -22.03 -6.22
C ARG A 370 20.14 -22.76 -7.09
N LEU A 371 19.70 -23.69 -7.93
CA LEU A 371 20.57 -24.52 -8.76
C LEU A 371 21.29 -23.73 -9.86
N ASN A 372 20.64 -22.70 -10.42
CA ASN A 372 21.20 -21.89 -11.50
C ASN A 372 21.85 -20.59 -11.01
N LYS A 373 21.99 -20.41 -9.69
CA LYS A 373 22.62 -19.22 -9.05
C LYS A 373 21.98 -17.89 -9.48
N ILE A 374 20.66 -17.91 -9.78
CA ILE A 374 19.88 -16.72 -10.09
C ILE A 374 19.47 -16.03 -8.77
N PRO A 375 19.69 -14.73 -8.59
CA PRO A 375 19.24 -14.00 -7.40
C PRO A 375 17.81 -14.33 -7.04
N TYR A 376 17.61 -14.72 -5.78
CA TYR A 376 16.32 -15.13 -5.23
C TYR A 376 15.90 -14.25 -4.07
N PHE A 377 14.66 -13.72 -4.11
CA PHE A 377 14.08 -12.99 -3.00
C PHE A 377 12.74 -13.62 -2.59
N GLY A 378 12.69 -14.17 -1.38
CA GLY A 378 11.48 -14.73 -0.77
C GLY A 378 10.92 -13.80 0.30
N ILE A 379 9.68 -13.33 0.13
CA ILE A 379 9.02 -12.44 1.09
C ILE A 379 7.92 -13.21 1.81
N CYS A 380 7.94 -13.21 3.15
CA CYS A 380 6.94 -13.83 4.01
C CYS A 380 6.72 -15.30 3.62
N PHE A 381 5.63 -15.60 2.93
CA PHE A 381 5.36 -16.93 2.39
C PHE A 381 6.47 -17.44 1.46
N GLY A 382 7.11 -16.54 0.70
CA GLY A 382 8.27 -16.89 -0.13
C GLY A 382 9.46 -17.38 0.67
N MET A 383 9.74 -16.81 1.84
CA MET A 383 10.75 -17.32 2.77
C MET A 383 10.37 -18.70 3.29
N GLN A 384 9.13 -18.88 3.73
CA GLN A 384 8.63 -20.17 4.25
C GLN A 384 8.79 -21.29 3.22
N LEU A 385 8.46 -21.00 1.96
CA LEU A 385 8.64 -21.98 0.86
C LEU A 385 10.11 -22.23 0.54
N ALA A 386 11.00 -21.25 0.73
CA ALA A 386 12.46 -21.48 0.60
C ALA A 386 12.99 -22.39 1.71
N VAL A 387 12.47 -22.28 2.92
CA VAL A 387 12.78 -23.20 4.02
C VAL A 387 12.29 -24.62 3.70
N ILE A 388 11.07 -24.78 3.18
CA ILE A 388 10.54 -26.09 2.75
C ILE A 388 11.40 -26.67 1.62
N GLU A 389 11.78 -25.87 0.62
CA GLU A 389 12.67 -26.30 -0.48
C GLU A 389 14.01 -26.81 0.05
N ALA A 390 14.65 -26.05 0.94
CA ALA A 390 15.91 -26.42 1.56
C ALA A 390 15.78 -27.69 2.42
N ALA A 391 14.71 -27.81 3.21
CA ALA A 391 14.44 -28.99 4.01
C ALA A 391 14.33 -30.24 3.14
N ARG A 392 13.56 -30.18 2.04
CA ARG A 392 13.36 -31.31 1.14
C ARG A 392 14.62 -31.66 0.32
N ASN A 393 15.29 -30.66 -0.24
CA ASN A 393 16.33 -30.87 -1.24
C ASN A 393 17.77 -30.78 -0.71
N LEU A 394 18.03 -30.02 0.37
CA LEU A 394 19.35 -29.92 0.97
C LEU A 394 19.44 -30.81 2.23
N ALA A 395 18.56 -30.62 3.20
CA ALA A 395 18.58 -31.40 4.44
C ALA A 395 17.98 -32.81 4.32
N LYS A 396 17.36 -33.15 3.16
CA LYS A 396 16.77 -34.47 2.89
C LYS A 396 15.68 -34.90 3.88
N ILE A 397 14.98 -33.93 4.47
CA ILE A 397 13.86 -34.18 5.36
C ILE A 397 12.63 -34.58 4.51
N LYS A 398 12.29 -35.87 4.53
CA LYS A 398 11.12 -36.38 3.80
C LYS A 398 9.85 -35.72 4.32
N ASP A 399 8.90 -35.44 3.41
CA ASP A 399 7.59 -34.87 3.71
C ASP A 399 7.63 -33.52 4.47
N ALA A 400 8.77 -32.80 4.42
CA ALA A 400 8.87 -31.46 4.99
C ALA A 400 7.83 -30.54 4.34
N ASN A 401 6.95 -29.94 5.15
CA ASN A 401 5.85 -29.13 4.67
C ASN A 401 5.41 -28.08 5.71
N SER A 402 4.41 -27.28 5.35
CA SER A 402 3.71 -26.41 6.29
C SER A 402 2.47 -27.10 6.86
N SER A 403 2.20 -26.91 8.14
CA SER A 403 0.94 -27.32 8.76
C SER A 403 -0.28 -26.53 8.27
N GLU A 404 -0.05 -25.44 7.51
CA GLU A 404 -1.09 -24.69 6.80
C GLU A 404 -1.74 -25.51 5.68
N PHE A 405 -0.99 -26.36 5.00
CA PHE A 405 -1.45 -27.06 3.80
C PHE A 405 -2.03 -28.43 4.09
N SER A 406 -1.37 -29.20 4.95
CA SER A 406 -1.78 -30.55 5.30
C SER A 406 -1.15 -31.02 6.60
N LYS A 407 -1.72 -32.09 7.19
CA LYS A 407 -1.05 -32.81 8.28
C LYS A 407 0.22 -33.45 7.73
N THR A 408 1.38 -33.06 8.23
CA THR A 408 2.68 -33.61 7.91
C THR A 408 3.40 -34.11 9.17
N LYS A 409 4.24 -35.13 8.99
CA LYS A 409 5.11 -35.62 10.08
C LYS A 409 6.27 -34.65 10.37
N ASN A 410 6.64 -33.84 9.37
CA ASN A 410 7.74 -32.89 9.46
C ASN A 410 7.26 -31.45 9.16
N PRO A 411 6.54 -30.80 10.10
CA PRO A 411 6.06 -29.43 9.93
C PRO A 411 7.22 -28.43 10.15
N VAL A 412 8.00 -28.20 9.09
CA VAL A 412 9.09 -27.19 9.13
C VAL A 412 8.57 -25.77 9.17
N ILE A 413 7.29 -25.57 8.80
CA ILE A 413 6.52 -24.35 8.98
C ILE A 413 5.27 -24.71 9.79
N GLY A 414 4.97 -23.95 10.83
CA GLY A 414 3.84 -24.22 11.72
C GLY A 414 3.30 -22.98 12.41
N LEU A 415 2.18 -23.14 13.11
CA LEU A 415 1.63 -22.11 13.98
C LEU A 415 2.53 -21.95 15.21
N MET A 416 2.82 -20.71 15.58
CA MET A 416 3.25 -20.41 16.94
C MET A 416 2.05 -20.24 17.86
N THR A 417 2.14 -20.80 19.05
CA THR A 417 1.08 -20.71 20.06
C THR A 417 1.14 -19.41 20.85
N GLU A 418 2.34 -18.82 21.00
CA GLU A 418 2.55 -17.61 21.78
C GLU A 418 3.54 -16.66 21.12
N TRP A 419 3.31 -15.32 21.23
CA TRP A 419 4.26 -14.28 20.87
C TRP A 419 4.02 -13.01 21.70
N GLU A 420 4.99 -12.12 21.78
CA GLU A 420 4.91 -10.87 22.51
C GLU A 420 4.99 -9.65 21.59
N LYS A 421 4.16 -8.65 21.86
CA LYS A 421 4.22 -7.32 21.24
C LYS A 421 3.98 -6.27 22.31
N ASP A 422 4.86 -5.27 22.40
CA ASP A 422 4.72 -4.12 23.31
C ASP A 422 4.44 -4.53 24.78
N GLN A 423 5.13 -5.58 25.26
CA GLN A 423 4.98 -6.21 26.58
C GLN A 423 3.64 -6.94 26.79
N GLN A 424 2.83 -7.12 25.77
CA GLN A 424 1.64 -7.95 25.82
C GLN A 424 1.91 -9.32 25.19
N LYS A 425 1.57 -10.37 25.93
CA LYS A 425 1.68 -11.74 25.45
C LYS A 425 0.40 -12.14 24.71
N PHE A 426 0.55 -12.55 23.46
CA PHE A 426 -0.56 -13.06 22.64
C PHE A 426 -0.48 -14.57 22.55
N VAL A 427 -1.63 -15.25 22.75
CA VAL A 427 -1.75 -16.70 22.65
C VAL A 427 -2.62 -17.05 21.47
N ARG A 428 -2.13 -17.90 20.58
CA ARG A 428 -2.91 -18.48 19.50
C ARG A 428 -3.58 -19.77 19.95
N SER A 429 -4.89 -19.88 19.68
CA SER A 429 -5.62 -21.13 19.80
C SER A 429 -6.29 -21.45 18.46
N ASN A 430 -6.63 -22.71 18.22
CA ASN A 430 -7.37 -23.13 17.02
C ASN A 430 -8.79 -22.53 16.93
N ALA A 431 -9.29 -21.95 18.03
CA ALA A 431 -10.59 -21.29 18.12
C ALA A 431 -10.51 -19.76 18.08
N SER A 432 -9.31 -19.18 17.87
CA SER A 432 -9.13 -17.73 17.84
C SER A 432 -9.68 -17.13 16.55
N ASP A 433 -10.22 -15.92 16.65
CA ASP A 433 -10.67 -15.12 15.51
C ASP A 433 -9.56 -14.96 14.47
N TYR A 434 -9.92 -15.14 13.19
CA TYR A 434 -8.96 -15.07 12.08
C TYR A 434 -8.25 -13.71 11.97
N GLY A 435 -8.91 -12.60 12.34
CA GLY A 435 -8.31 -11.27 12.37
C GLY A 435 -7.32 -11.06 13.52
N GLY A 436 -7.56 -11.66 14.70
CA GLY A 436 -6.81 -11.39 15.94
C GLY A 436 -5.53 -12.22 16.16
N THR A 437 -5.17 -13.16 15.24
CA THR A 437 -4.09 -14.15 15.49
C THR A 437 -2.84 -13.97 14.63
N MET A 438 -2.72 -12.89 13.87
CA MET A 438 -1.56 -12.58 13.03
C MET A 438 -0.52 -11.73 13.77
N ARG A 439 0.76 -11.91 13.42
CA ARG A 439 1.76 -10.88 13.69
C ARG A 439 1.52 -9.75 12.69
N LEU A 440 1.10 -8.61 13.19
CA LEU A 440 0.75 -7.42 12.40
C LEU A 440 1.57 -6.23 12.84
N GLY A 441 2.10 -5.48 11.86
CA GLY A 441 2.86 -4.25 12.09
C GLY A 441 4.34 -4.50 12.35
N SER A 442 4.97 -3.55 12.97
CA SER A 442 6.42 -3.46 13.05
C SER A 442 6.99 -4.22 14.25
N TYR A 443 7.87 -5.18 13.98
CA TYR A 443 8.58 -5.95 14.99
C TYR A 443 10.10 -5.80 14.84
N PRO A 444 10.84 -5.82 15.97
CA PRO A 444 12.28 -5.80 15.96
C PRO A 444 12.87 -7.15 15.56
N ALA A 445 14.01 -7.12 14.86
CA ALA A 445 14.82 -8.30 14.58
C ALA A 445 16.31 -7.97 14.72
N THR A 446 17.08 -9.00 15.13
CA THR A 446 18.54 -8.91 15.24
C THR A 446 19.19 -9.73 14.14
N LEU A 447 20.00 -9.06 13.32
CA LEU A 447 20.74 -9.68 12.22
C LEU A 447 22.11 -10.19 12.71
N LYS A 448 22.52 -11.35 12.21
CA LYS A 448 23.84 -11.90 12.44
C LYS A 448 24.90 -11.00 11.82
N SER A 449 25.86 -10.57 12.61
CA SER A 449 26.98 -9.76 12.12
C SER A 449 27.69 -10.45 10.95
N ARG A 450 28.08 -9.66 9.94
CA ARG A 450 28.76 -10.09 8.70
C ARG A 450 27.90 -10.96 7.77
N SER A 451 26.63 -11.20 8.05
CA SER A 451 25.69 -11.79 7.08
C SER A 451 25.52 -10.86 5.86
N LEU A 452 24.99 -11.40 4.74
CA LEU A 452 24.69 -10.59 3.56
C LEU A 452 23.67 -9.49 3.91
N VAL A 453 22.59 -9.85 4.62
CA VAL A 453 21.54 -8.90 4.98
C VAL A 453 22.07 -7.82 5.96
N SER A 454 22.91 -8.17 6.95
CA SER A 454 23.50 -7.15 7.83
C SER A 454 24.41 -6.16 7.08
N LYS A 455 25.12 -6.60 6.03
CA LYS A 455 25.91 -5.72 5.14
C LYS A 455 25.01 -4.81 4.30
N ILE A 456 23.84 -5.32 3.85
CA ILE A 456 22.86 -4.56 3.08
C ILE A 456 22.24 -3.46 3.94
N TYR A 457 21.79 -3.77 5.17
CA TYR A 457 21.23 -2.79 6.09
C TYR A 457 22.28 -1.85 6.71
N LYS A 458 23.55 -2.28 6.81
CA LYS A 458 24.66 -1.58 7.48
C LYS A 458 24.54 -1.51 9.01
N TYR A 459 23.57 -2.18 9.60
CA TYR A 459 23.37 -2.32 11.05
C TYR A 459 22.74 -3.68 11.35
N THR A 460 22.75 -4.09 12.62
CA THR A 460 22.27 -5.42 13.02
C THR A 460 20.86 -5.41 13.62
N ASN A 461 20.43 -4.30 14.19
CA ASN A 461 19.07 -4.19 14.75
C ASN A 461 18.16 -3.52 13.72
N ILE A 462 17.15 -4.23 13.27
CA ILE A 462 16.17 -3.75 12.30
C ILE A 462 14.77 -3.78 12.89
N LYS A 463 13.86 -3.05 12.30
CA LYS A 463 12.44 -3.07 12.66
C LYS A 463 11.63 -3.08 11.37
N GLU A 464 10.84 -4.15 11.14
CA GLU A 464 10.16 -4.38 9.87
C GLU A 464 8.70 -4.77 10.07
N ARG A 465 7.85 -4.51 9.06
CA ARG A 465 6.40 -4.78 9.13
C ARG A 465 6.09 -6.22 8.78
N HIS A 466 5.23 -6.84 9.58
CA HIS A 466 4.79 -8.23 9.44
C HIS A 466 3.30 -8.30 9.13
N ARG A 467 2.91 -9.36 8.40
CA ARG A 467 1.54 -9.79 8.17
C ARG A 467 1.51 -11.28 7.92
N HIS A 468 1.60 -12.07 8.98
CA HIS A 468 1.59 -13.53 8.85
C HIS A 468 1.18 -14.24 10.13
N ARG A 469 0.86 -15.51 9.98
CA ARG A 469 0.35 -16.37 11.06
C ARG A 469 1.26 -17.57 11.31
N TYR A 470 1.90 -18.07 10.25
CA TYR A 470 2.79 -19.22 10.31
C TYR A 470 4.25 -18.77 10.40
N GLU A 471 5.05 -19.60 11.09
CA GLU A 471 6.45 -19.33 11.38
C GLU A 471 7.31 -20.54 11.04
N VAL A 472 8.62 -20.33 10.85
CA VAL A 472 9.59 -21.42 10.74
C VAL A 472 9.71 -22.14 12.08
N ASN A 473 9.57 -23.47 12.07
CA ASN A 473 9.75 -24.28 13.26
C ASN A 473 11.24 -24.36 13.63
N ILE A 474 11.60 -23.71 14.72
CA ILE A 474 12.99 -23.55 15.19
C ILE A 474 13.69 -24.89 15.48
N ASN A 475 12.93 -25.96 15.74
CA ASN A 475 13.49 -27.29 16.01
C ASN A 475 14.28 -27.87 14.83
N TYR A 476 13.97 -27.43 13.60
CA TYR A 476 14.67 -27.86 12.39
C TYR A 476 15.89 -26.98 12.05
N LYS A 477 16.16 -25.91 12.80
CA LYS A 477 17.23 -24.95 12.51
C LYS A 477 18.59 -25.61 12.39
N SER A 478 18.96 -26.48 13.31
CA SER A 478 20.28 -27.14 13.33
C SER A 478 20.52 -27.94 12.04
N ASP A 479 19.54 -28.71 11.60
CA ASP A 479 19.67 -29.56 10.42
C ASP A 479 19.69 -28.76 9.12
N LEU A 480 18.90 -27.67 9.06
CA LEU A 480 18.89 -26.73 7.95
C LEU A 480 20.21 -25.96 7.86
N GLU A 481 20.79 -25.51 8.99
CA GLU A 481 22.08 -24.80 9.00
C GLU A 481 23.24 -25.71 8.57
N LYS A 482 23.26 -26.99 8.97
CA LYS A 482 24.22 -27.99 8.51
C LYS A 482 24.12 -28.22 7.00
N SER A 483 22.91 -28.15 6.44
CA SER A 483 22.66 -28.32 5.00
C SER A 483 22.96 -27.09 4.14
N GLY A 484 23.31 -25.94 4.75
CA GLY A 484 23.73 -24.73 4.05
C GLY A 484 22.77 -23.56 4.13
N LEU A 485 21.50 -23.74 4.57
CA LEU A 485 20.58 -22.64 4.81
C LEU A 485 20.89 -21.99 6.16
N LYS A 486 21.24 -20.71 6.19
CA LYS A 486 21.63 -19.97 7.40
C LYS A 486 20.51 -19.09 7.90
N PHE A 487 20.32 -19.08 9.20
CA PHE A 487 19.38 -18.24 9.93
C PHE A 487 20.14 -17.00 10.37
N THR A 488 20.00 -15.93 9.60
CA THR A 488 20.82 -14.71 9.74
C THR A 488 20.07 -13.54 10.34
N GLY A 489 18.77 -13.67 10.56
CA GLY A 489 17.95 -12.74 11.33
C GLY A 489 17.00 -13.49 12.24
N MET A 490 16.90 -13.06 13.49
CA MET A 490 16.05 -13.66 14.52
C MET A 490 15.31 -12.55 15.28
N SER A 491 14.16 -12.88 15.86
CA SER A 491 13.56 -12.04 16.90
C SER A 491 14.56 -11.82 18.06
N PRO A 492 14.41 -10.76 18.86
CA PRO A 492 15.36 -10.46 19.96
C PRO A 492 15.52 -11.59 20.98
N ASP A 493 14.48 -12.40 21.19
CA ASP A 493 14.48 -13.58 22.06
C ASP A 493 15.12 -14.83 21.40
N GLY A 494 15.42 -14.76 20.08
CA GLY A 494 16.00 -15.85 19.31
C GLY A 494 15.04 -16.97 18.93
N LEU A 495 13.73 -16.82 19.16
CA LEU A 495 12.73 -17.86 18.94
C LEU A 495 12.14 -17.85 17.54
N LEU A 496 12.02 -16.66 16.91
CA LEU A 496 11.40 -16.48 15.61
C LEU A 496 12.43 -16.20 14.52
N THR A 497 12.28 -16.88 13.39
CA THR A 497 13.15 -16.70 12.23
C THR A 497 12.66 -15.52 11.39
N GLU A 498 13.50 -14.51 11.26
CA GLU A 498 13.19 -13.31 10.50
C GLU A 498 13.86 -13.27 9.12
N VAL A 499 15.07 -13.86 9.01
CA VAL A 499 15.85 -13.88 7.77
C VAL A 499 16.58 -15.20 7.60
N VAL A 500 16.51 -15.75 6.39
CA VAL A 500 17.33 -16.88 5.96
C VAL A 500 18.16 -16.51 4.73
N GLU A 501 19.39 -17.04 4.66
CA GLU A 501 20.33 -16.85 3.56
C GLU A 501 20.93 -18.20 3.15
N LEU A 502 21.31 -18.35 1.90
CA LEU A 502 22.05 -19.51 1.41
C LEU A 502 23.53 -19.14 1.16
N ASN A 503 24.47 -19.84 1.83
CA ASN A 503 25.89 -19.48 1.82
C ASN A 503 26.50 -19.43 0.42
N ASP A 504 26.36 -20.48 -0.35
CA ASP A 504 27.05 -20.64 -1.63
C ASP A 504 26.23 -20.09 -2.81
N HIS A 505 25.49 -19.02 -2.57
CA HIS A 505 24.67 -18.38 -3.58
C HIS A 505 24.99 -16.88 -3.68
N PRO A 506 25.09 -16.30 -4.89
CA PRO A 506 25.45 -14.88 -5.06
C PRO A 506 24.47 -13.93 -4.36
N TRP A 507 23.18 -14.25 -4.36
CA TRP A 507 22.15 -13.51 -3.63
C TRP A 507 20.91 -14.40 -3.43
N PHE A 508 20.75 -14.98 -2.26
CA PHE A 508 19.57 -15.78 -1.90
C PHE A 508 19.12 -15.36 -0.50
N VAL A 509 18.04 -14.63 -0.44
CA VAL A 509 17.51 -14.06 0.80
C VAL A 509 16.02 -14.37 0.91
N GLY A 510 15.63 -14.91 2.06
CA GLY A 510 14.25 -15.02 2.47
C GLY A 510 14.01 -14.18 3.72
N VAL A 511 12.91 -13.42 3.76
CA VAL A 511 12.53 -12.61 4.93
C VAL A 511 11.09 -12.89 5.34
N GLN A 512 10.81 -12.96 6.65
CA GLN A 512 9.47 -13.23 7.17
C GLN A 512 8.57 -11.99 7.11
N PHE A 513 9.17 -10.83 7.21
CA PHE A 513 8.52 -9.53 7.13
C PHE A 513 8.24 -9.09 5.69
N HIS A 514 7.55 -7.95 5.53
CA HIS A 514 7.13 -7.35 4.27
C HIS A 514 7.88 -6.05 3.97
N PRO A 515 9.11 -6.11 3.42
CA PRO A 515 9.92 -4.91 3.16
C PRO A 515 9.31 -3.99 2.09
N GLU A 516 8.43 -4.52 1.23
CA GLU A 516 7.70 -3.75 0.23
C GLU A 516 6.81 -2.66 0.84
N LEU A 517 6.27 -2.88 2.05
CA LEU A 517 5.42 -1.93 2.76
C LEU A 517 6.18 -0.70 3.25
N LYS A 518 7.51 -0.77 3.36
CA LYS A 518 8.38 0.33 3.82
C LYS A 518 9.14 1.02 2.71
N SER A 519 9.12 0.48 1.50
CA SER A 519 9.86 1.05 0.38
C SER A 519 9.25 2.34 -0.14
N ARG A 520 10.09 3.36 -0.39
CA ARG A 520 9.67 4.69 -0.84
C ARG A 520 10.56 5.17 -2.00
N PRO A 521 10.06 6.05 -2.89
CA PRO A 521 10.84 6.50 -4.05
C PRO A 521 12.09 7.29 -3.66
N PHE A 522 12.06 8.01 -2.52
CA PHE A 522 13.20 8.78 -2.00
C PHE A 522 14.11 7.98 -1.08
N ASN A 523 13.62 6.87 -0.55
CA ASN A 523 14.33 5.96 0.32
C ASN A 523 13.97 4.50 -0.05
N PRO A 524 14.47 4.01 -1.20
CA PRO A 524 14.26 2.63 -1.62
C PRO A 524 14.69 1.65 -0.54
N HIS A 525 13.86 0.66 -0.25
CA HIS A 525 14.19 -0.32 0.77
C HIS A 525 15.50 -1.07 0.41
N PRO A 526 16.46 -1.22 1.33
CA PRO A 526 17.82 -1.69 1.01
C PRO A 526 17.84 -3.10 0.41
N LEU A 527 16.92 -3.99 0.80
CA LEU A 527 16.81 -5.33 0.22
C LEU A 527 16.39 -5.29 -1.25
N PHE A 528 15.42 -4.45 -1.63
CA PHE A 528 15.03 -4.30 -3.03
C PHE A 528 16.14 -3.67 -3.87
N ALA A 529 16.81 -2.63 -3.36
CA ALA A 529 17.95 -2.02 -4.04
C ALA A 529 19.08 -3.03 -4.27
N SER A 530 19.41 -3.85 -3.25
CA SER A 530 20.44 -4.89 -3.35
C SER A 530 20.05 -6.06 -4.25
N PHE A 531 18.78 -6.50 -4.21
CA PHE A 531 18.25 -7.55 -5.08
C PHE A 531 18.36 -7.16 -6.55
N ILE A 532 17.92 -5.94 -6.90
CA ILE A 532 18.03 -5.43 -8.28
C ILE A 532 19.49 -5.30 -8.69
N LYS A 533 20.38 -4.79 -7.80
CA LYS A 533 21.82 -4.72 -8.07
C LYS A 533 22.44 -6.08 -8.36
N ALA A 534 22.08 -7.11 -7.60
CA ALA A 534 22.53 -8.48 -7.83
C ALA A 534 22.00 -9.03 -9.17
N SER A 535 20.75 -8.72 -9.51
CA SER A 535 20.11 -9.16 -10.75
C SER A 535 20.71 -8.54 -12.02
N ILE A 536 21.22 -7.31 -11.96
CA ILE A 536 21.91 -6.66 -13.09
C ILE A 536 23.19 -7.43 -13.47
N ASN A 537 23.86 -8.05 -12.51
CA ASN A 537 25.13 -8.75 -12.73
C ASN A 537 24.96 -10.17 -13.30
N VAL A 538 23.73 -10.67 -13.42
CA VAL A 538 23.46 -11.96 -14.06
C VAL A 538 23.53 -11.78 -15.58
N LYS A 539 24.51 -12.40 -16.20
CA LYS A 539 24.55 -12.51 -17.67
C LYS A 539 23.48 -13.54 -18.10
N CYS A 540 22.39 -13.07 -18.70
CA CYS A 540 21.38 -13.90 -19.33
C CYS A 540 21.90 -14.51 -20.63
#